data_563f9df6e90c99b9245f8f5e2af94b89
#
_entry.id   563f9df6e90c99b9245f8f5e2af94b89
#
_cell.length_a   1.000
_cell.length_b   1.000
_cell.length_c   1.000
_cell.angle_alpha   90.00
_cell.angle_beta   90.00
_cell.angle_gamma   90.00
#
_symmetry.space_group_name_H-M   'P 1'
#
loop_
_entity.id
_entity.type
_entity.pdbx_description
1 polymer ?
#
loop_
_entity_poly.entity_id
_entity_poly.type
_entity_poly.pdbx_seq_one_letter_code
_entity_poly.pdbx_strand_id
1 'polypeptide(L)'
;VLPVINLIDDLYQRGIEKRKIEVVTDKRGSQYFKDRDIDVHSIDIYRSKTGMVGYMLNFQKMIKSIRLIEKKIDLKNCGILFTTGSYIAPLAGYLSWRHKIKFFIQEQNIYAGLGNKIASYFKSDKFTSYPNTININQKNLDNTGPIIDKKIQNNKSINNKEITIGVQGGSQGSEEINSLIYKYLGNNTLKNIKIIHIVGPNNFDNSKKFENYKQVEFIKDMTDFYSSIDLQVSRAGGGVLEAALINIPLLLIPYKHGTTSTHQSMNAEYLVKSKFAKLCSNYETLEYEFKKLEQLDKSLFEEFSKNNVIKIGNDSIVNKIIDEINK
;
A
#
# COMPACT_ATOMS: atom_id res chain seq x y z
N VAL A 1 4.42 5.17 0.70
CA VAL A 1 4.40 6.41 1.51
C VAL A 1 3.48 6.25 2.71
N LEU A 2 2.20 5.83 2.54
CA LEU A 2 1.24 5.71 3.65
C LEU A 2 1.76 4.90 4.85
N PRO A 3 2.39 3.72 4.70
CA PRO A 3 2.93 3.01 5.86
C PRO A 3 4.02 3.78 6.63
N VAL A 4 4.80 4.62 5.95
CA VAL A 4 5.77 5.50 6.64
C VAL A 4 5.05 6.55 7.47
N ILE A 5 3.99 7.14 6.93
CA ILE A 5 3.16 8.13 7.64
C ILE A 5 2.54 7.50 8.89
N ASN A 6 1.93 6.33 8.75
CA ASN A 6 1.31 5.62 9.87
C ASN A 6 2.33 5.25 10.95
N LEU A 7 3.54 4.82 10.54
CA LEU A 7 4.63 4.54 11.47
C LEU A 7 5.08 5.80 12.24
N ILE A 8 5.21 6.92 11.53
CA ILE A 8 5.59 8.21 12.16
C ILE A 8 4.53 8.65 13.15
N ASP A 9 3.25 8.55 12.81
CA ASP A 9 2.15 8.91 13.69
C ASP A 9 2.16 8.04 14.98
N ASP A 10 2.42 6.73 14.83
CA ASP A 10 2.57 5.83 15.98
C ASP A 10 3.80 6.16 16.84
N LEU A 11 4.93 6.53 16.23
CA LEU A 11 6.12 6.96 16.96
C LEU A 11 5.88 8.25 17.76
N TYR A 12 5.13 9.21 17.18
CA TYR A 12 4.73 10.42 17.90
C TYR A 12 3.82 10.12 19.08
N GLN A 13 2.86 9.22 18.92
CA GLN A 13 1.99 8.78 20.02
C GLN A 13 2.78 8.10 21.17
N ARG A 14 3.93 7.50 20.86
CA ARG A 14 4.84 6.91 21.84
C ARG A 14 5.87 7.89 22.41
N GLY A 15 5.74 9.20 22.11
CA GLY A 15 6.55 10.26 22.68
C GLY A 15 7.85 10.58 21.95
N ILE A 16 8.07 10.01 20.75
CA ILE A 16 9.21 10.42 19.93
C ILE A 16 8.96 11.83 19.40
N GLU A 17 9.89 12.74 19.66
CA GLU A 17 9.78 14.13 19.24
C GLU A 17 9.86 14.28 17.72
N LYS A 18 9.05 15.15 17.14
CA LYS A 18 8.98 15.41 15.69
C LYS A 18 10.36 15.73 15.08
N ARG A 19 11.14 16.59 15.75
CA ARG A 19 12.49 16.99 15.30
C ARG A 19 13.50 15.84 15.23
N LYS A 20 13.18 14.66 15.79
CA LYS A 20 14.04 13.48 15.74
C LYS A 20 13.77 12.59 14.53
N ILE A 21 12.78 12.94 13.71
CA ILE A 21 12.38 12.15 12.54
C ILE A 21 12.53 13.03 11.31
N GLU A 22 13.33 12.55 10.34
CA GLU A 22 13.48 13.16 9.04
C GLU A 22 13.05 12.18 7.95
N VAL A 23 12.42 12.68 6.89
CA VAL A 23 11.94 11.87 5.78
C VAL A 23 12.72 12.17 4.52
N VAL A 24 13.25 11.13 3.88
CA VAL A 24 13.85 11.21 2.55
C VAL A 24 12.93 10.53 1.54
N THR A 25 12.51 11.25 0.52
CA THR A 25 11.59 10.73 -0.50
C THR A 25 11.78 11.40 -1.85
N ASP A 26 11.07 10.94 -2.88
CA ASP A 26 11.03 11.62 -4.18
C ASP A 26 9.99 12.76 -4.17
N LYS A 27 9.94 13.55 -5.26
CA LYS A 27 9.00 14.67 -5.42
C LYS A 27 7.53 14.24 -5.29
N ARG A 28 7.18 13.00 -5.67
CA ARG A 28 5.80 12.48 -5.54
C ARG A 28 5.48 12.12 -4.09
N GLY A 29 6.43 11.48 -3.43
CA GLY A 29 6.29 11.13 -2.02
C GLY A 29 6.23 12.34 -1.11
N SER A 30 6.98 13.41 -1.42
CA SER A 30 6.99 14.64 -0.59
C SER A 30 5.63 15.33 -0.52
N GLN A 31 4.76 15.15 -1.52
CA GLN A 31 3.43 15.74 -1.53
C GLN A 31 2.53 15.24 -0.38
N TYR A 32 2.74 14.01 0.09
CA TYR A 32 1.97 13.44 1.19
C TYR A 32 2.34 14.01 2.56
N PHE A 33 3.45 14.76 2.64
CA PHE A 33 3.95 15.36 3.87
C PHE A 33 3.77 16.88 3.94
N LYS A 34 3.16 17.52 2.92
CA LYS A 34 3.05 18.99 2.84
C LYS A 34 2.35 19.66 4.04
N ASP A 35 1.35 18.97 4.60
CA ASP A 35 0.56 19.47 5.73
C ASP A 35 1.07 18.94 7.09
N ARG A 36 2.27 18.34 7.10
CA ARG A 36 2.86 17.74 8.29
C ARG A 36 4.07 18.54 8.75
N ASP A 37 4.15 18.77 10.04
CA ASP A 37 5.30 19.39 10.70
C ASP A 37 6.41 18.35 10.87
N ILE A 38 7.14 18.09 9.77
CA ILE A 38 8.25 17.12 9.68
C ILE A 38 9.22 17.56 8.59
N ASP A 39 10.51 17.38 8.85
CA ASP A 39 11.56 17.68 7.86
C ASP A 39 11.58 16.67 6.73
N VAL A 40 11.32 17.15 5.51
CA VAL A 40 11.24 16.32 4.31
C VAL A 40 12.29 16.71 3.29
N HIS A 41 13.19 15.80 3.01
CA HIS A 41 14.25 15.96 2.00
C HIS A 41 13.83 15.28 0.70
N SER A 42 13.42 16.09 -0.28
CA SER A 42 13.12 15.59 -1.61
C SER A 42 14.41 15.37 -2.39
N ILE A 43 14.61 14.15 -2.88
CA ILE A 43 15.72 13.78 -3.74
C ILE A 43 15.22 13.29 -5.09
N ASP A 44 15.94 13.65 -6.15
CA ASP A 44 15.59 13.27 -7.51
C ASP A 44 16.11 11.87 -7.80
N ILE A 45 15.30 10.86 -7.44
CA ILE A 45 15.62 9.46 -7.68
C ILE A 45 15.03 9.08 -9.03
N TYR A 46 15.89 9.00 -10.02
CA TYR A 46 15.49 8.77 -11.39
C TYR A 46 15.13 7.32 -11.67
N ARG A 47 13.95 7.11 -12.30
CA ARG A 47 13.64 5.87 -12.99
C ARG A 47 14.53 5.71 -14.21
N SER A 48 15.30 4.62 -14.28
CA SER A 48 16.21 4.39 -15.41
C SER A 48 15.48 4.13 -16.72
N LYS A 49 16.06 4.64 -17.79
CA LYS A 49 15.91 4.03 -19.11
C LYS A 49 16.61 2.67 -19.08
N THR A 50 16.02 1.65 -19.68
CA THR A 50 16.62 0.33 -19.85
C THR A 50 17.85 0.39 -20.78
N GLY A 51 18.89 -0.42 -20.50
CA GLY A 51 20.10 -0.52 -21.31
C GLY A 51 21.37 -0.10 -20.57
N MET A 52 22.55 -0.47 -21.12
CA MET A 52 23.86 -0.28 -20.48
C MET A 52 24.17 1.20 -20.16
N VAL A 53 23.81 2.12 -21.07
CA VAL A 53 23.93 3.57 -20.83
C VAL A 53 22.98 4.03 -19.71
N GLY A 54 21.79 3.45 -19.62
CA GLY A 54 20.86 3.71 -18.52
C GLY A 54 21.44 3.31 -17.16
N TYR A 55 22.10 2.18 -17.06
CA TYR A 55 22.77 1.74 -15.81
C TYR A 55 23.89 2.67 -15.37
N MET A 56 24.75 3.12 -16.29
CA MET A 56 25.82 4.09 -15.98
C MET A 56 25.26 5.43 -15.48
N LEU A 57 24.25 5.97 -16.15
CA LEU A 57 23.59 7.22 -15.75
C LEU A 57 22.91 7.09 -14.38
N ASN A 58 22.34 5.93 -14.08
CA ASN A 58 21.72 5.66 -12.77
C ASN A 58 22.75 5.56 -11.65
N PHE A 59 23.91 4.96 -11.91
CA PHE A 59 24.98 4.86 -10.93
C PHE A 59 25.52 6.26 -10.56
N GLN A 60 25.76 7.13 -11.54
CA GLN A 60 26.17 8.51 -11.28
C GLN A 60 25.12 9.29 -10.49
N LYS A 61 23.84 9.10 -10.81
CA LYS A 61 22.73 9.75 -10.07
C LYS A 61 22.59 9.21 -8.66
N MET A 62 22.81 7.91 -8.47
CA MET A 62 22.84 7.29 -7.14
C MET A 62 23.93 7.90 -6.28
N ILE A 63 25.14 8.05 -6.79
CA ILE A 63 26.25 8.72 -6.08
C ILE A 63 25.89 10.17 -5.74
N LYS A 64 25.29 10.90 -6.69
CA LYS A 64 24.84 12.27 -6.45
C LYS A 64 23.77 12.34 -5.35
N SER A 65 22.83 11.40 -5.35
CA SER A 65 21.79 11.32 -4.31
C SER A 65 22.36 10.99 -2.94
N ILE A 66 23.33 10.07 -2.87
CA ILE A 66 24.05 9.75 -1.62
C ILE A 66 24.73 10.99 -1.06
N ARG A 67 25.54 11.69 -1.88
CA ARG A 67 26.22 12.93 -1.45
C ARG A 67 25.24 14.02 -0.99
N LEU A 68 24.07 14.11 -1.66
CA LEU A 68 23.05 15.08 -1.28
C LEU A 68 22.43 14.74 0.08
N ILE A 69 22.16 13.45 0.34
CA ILE A 69 21.64 12.98 1.64
C ILE A 69 22.69 13.25 2.73
N GLU A 70 23.95 12.85 2.52
CA GLU A 70 25.07 13.08 3.47
C GLU A 70 25.29 14.57 3.77
N LYS A 71 24.94 15.46 2.84
CA LYS A 71 25.04 16.93 3.05
C LYS A 71 23.87 17.50 3.82
N LYS A 72 22.67 16.91 3.67
CA LYS A 72 21.42 17.46 4.22
C LYS A 72 21.05 16.88 5.58
N ILE A 73 21.46 15.64 5.84
CA ILE A 73 21.06 14.88 7.03
C ILE A 73 22.31 14.62 7.89
N ASP A 74 22.18 14.83 9.17
CA ASP A 74 23.24 14.48 10.13
C ASP A 74 23.26 12.96 10.41
N LEU A 75 23.85 12.22 9.47
CA LEU A 75 23.96 10.76 9.56
C LEU A 75 24.89 10.30 10.70
N LYS A 76 25.70 11.18 11.30
CA LYS A 76 26.56 10.82 12.44
C LYS A 76 25.74 10.65 13.73
N ASN A 77 24.69 11.44 13.86
CA ASN A 77 23.77 11.39 15.00
C ASN A 77 22.48 10.59 14.68
N CYS A 78 22.39 9.98 13.51
CA CYS A 78 21.26 9.15 13.12
C CYS A 78 21.39 7.74 13.74
N GLY A 79 20.48 7.37 14.61
CA GLY A 79 20.46 6.04 15.24
C GLY A 79 19.87 4.95 14.35
N ILE A 80 18.86 5.30 13.53
CA ILE A 80 18.08 4.32 12.77
C ILE A 80 17.77 4.84 11.37
N LEU A 81 17.94 3.98 10.37
CA LEU A 81 17.36 4.14 9.04
C LEU A 81 16.25 3.13 8.84
N PHE A 82 15.08 3.60 8.40
CA PHE A 82 13.92 2.77 8.09
C PHE A 82 13.47 2.98 6.64
N THR A 83 13.16 1.90 5.93
CA THR A 83 12.64 1.98 4.56
C THR A 83 11.46 1.05 4.32
N THR A 84 10.52 1.49 3.48
CA THR A 84 9.42 0.66 2.98
C THR A 84 9.63 0.24 1.51
N GLY A 85 10.84 0.40 1.00
CA GLY A 85 11.18 -0.03 -0.36
C GLY A 85 11.40 1.11 -1.34
N SER A 86 11.06 0.85 -2.62
CA SER A 86 11.34 1.74 -3.75
C SER A 86 12.84 1.85 -4.07
N TYR A 87 13.19 2.77 -4.96
CA TYR A 87 14.58 3.02 -5.40
C TYR A 87 15.45 3.62 -4.30
N ILE A 88 14.86 4.12 -3.23
CA ILE A 88 15.57 4.66 -2.05
C ILE A 88 16.16 3.55 -1.19
N ALA A 89 15.55 2.37 -1.14
CA ALA A 89 15.96 1.32 -0.23
C ALA A 89 17.43 0.89 -0.38
N PRO A 90 18.00 0.70 -1.59
CA PRO A 90 19.42 0.40 -1.75
C PRO A 90 20.34 1.52 -1.25
N LEU A 91 19.94 2.80 -1.41
CA LEU A 91 20.70 3.94 -0.90
C LEU A 91 20.70 3.94 0.64
N ALA A 92 19.56 3.71 1.26
CA ALA A 92 19.44 3.60 2.71
C ALA A 92 20.32 2.44 3.25
N GLY A 93 20.32 1.29 2.58
CA GLY A 93 21.18 0.16 2.93
C GLY A 93 22.69 0.49 2.83
N TYR A 94 23.10 1.18 1.76
CA TYR A 94 24.48 1.63 1.60
C TYR A 94 24.87 2.64 2.69
N LEU A 95 24.04 3.64 2.98
CA LEU A 95 24.28 4.65 4.01
C LEU A 95 24.35 4.02 5.40
N SER A 96 23.46 3.08 5.70
CA SER A 96 23.49 2.30 6.93
C SER A 96 24.82 1.57 7.12
N TRP A 97 25.29 0.87 6.07
CA TRP A 97 26.57 0.17 6.10
C TRP A 97 27.76 1.14 6.28
N ARG A 98 27.77 2.23 5.52
CA ARG A 98 28.86 3.24 5.53
C ARG A 98 28.98 3.95 6.88
N HIS A 99 27.85 4.33 7.48
CA HIS A 99 27.81 5.10 8.72
C HIS A 99 27.55 4.23 9.96
N LYS A 100 27.45 2.89 9.79
CA LYS A 100 27.18 1.91 10.87
C LYS A 100 25.86 2.17 11.62
N ILE A 101 24.86 2.67 10.91
CA ILE A 101 23.53 2.98 11.44
C ILE A 101 22.67 1.72 11.44
N LYS A 102 21.85 1.52 12.46
CA LYS A 102 20.86 0.42 12.49
C LYS A 102 19.87 0.55 11.33
N PHE A 103 19.62 -0.56 10.63
CA PHE A 103 18.80 -0.53 9.43
C PHE A 103 17.60 -1.47 9.52
N PHE A 104 16.42 -0.91 9.25
CA PHE A 104 15.15 -1.60 9.20
C PHE A 104 14.51 -1.51 7.81
N ILE A 105 13.98 -2.62 7.35
CA ILE A 105 13.28 -2.74 6.06
C ILE A 105 11.88 -3.29 6.32
N GLN A 106 10.85 -2.65 5.77
CA GLN A 106 9.50 -3.20 5.74
C GLN A 106 9.10 -3.52 4.30
N GLU A 107 8.67 -4.76 4.04
CA GLU A 107 8.16 -5.20 2.75
C GLU A 107 6.66 -5.44 2.82
N GLN A 108 5.94 -4.84 1.88
CA GLN A 108 4.48 -4.86 1.85
C GLN A 108 3.89 -5.93 0.96
N ASN A 109 4.71 -6.62 0.16
CA ASN A 109 4.28 -7.62 -0.81
C ASN A 109 4.86 -9.00 -0.49
N ILE A 110 4.22 -10.04 -0.98
CA ILE A 110 4.74 -11.41 -0.88
C ILE A 110 6.04 -11.55 -1.69
N TYR A 111 6.07 -10.97 -2.88
CA TYR A 111 7.29 -10.91 -3.68
C TYR A 111 7.94 -9.55 -3.46
N ALA A 112 9.09 -9.55 -2.78
CA ALA A 112 9.77 -8.30 -2.45
C ALA A 112 10.23 -7.54 -3.70
N GLY A 113 10.02 -6.22 -3.66
CA GLY A 113 10.48 -5.33 -4.72
C GLY A 113 12.01 -5.31 -4.84
N LEU A 114 12.51 -5.03 -6.05
CA LEU A 114 13.95 -5.02 -6.33
C LEU A 114 14.73 -4.12 -5.37
N GLY A 115 14.17 -2.99 -4.96
CA GLY A 115 14.79 -2.09 -3.98
C GLY A 115 15.01 -2.77 -2.64
N ASN A 116 13.97 -3.40 -2.07
CA ASN A 116 14.06 -4.14 -0.82
C ASN A 116 14.93 -5.40 -0.95
N LYS A 117 14.87 -6.09 -2.10
CA LYS A 117 15.77 -7.21 -2.38
C LYS A 117 17.23 -6.79 -2.23
N ILE A 118 17.66 -5.74 -2.93
CA ILE A 118 19.05 -5.25 -2.88
C ILE A 118 19.38 -4.74 -1.47
N ALA A 119 18.50 -3.94 -0.86
CA ALA A 119 18.69 -3.40 0.49
C ALA A 119 18.84 -4.49 1.55
N SER A 120 18.17 -5.63 1.39
CA SER A 120 18.16 -6.73 2.34
C SER A 120 19.50 -7.48 2.46
N TYR A 121 20.42 -7.28 1.55
CA TYR A 121 21.78 -7.83 1.65
C TYR A 121 22.71 -7.00 2.55
N PHE A 122 22.35 -5.75 2.87
CA PHE A 122 22.99 -5.03 3.97
C PHE A 122 22.51 -5.57 5.32
N LYS A 123 23.30 -5.37 6.38
CA LYS A 123 22.92 -5.80 7.74
C LYS A 123 21.66 -5.05 8.18
N SER A 124 20.53 -5.76 8.20
CA SER A 124 19.21 -5.18 8.47
C SER A 124 18.29 -6.17 9.16
N ASP A 125 17.37 -5.66 9.96
CA ASP A 125 16.18 -6.41 10.37
C ASP A 125 15.04 -6.12 9.39
N LYS A 126 14.31 -7.15 9.02
CA LYS A 126 13.28 -7.09 7.99
C LYS A 126 11.94 -7.47 8.56
N PHE A 127 10.94 -6.64 8.26
CA PHE A 127 9.55 -6.84 8.63
C PHE A 127 8.72 -7.08 7.38
N THR A 128 7.84 -8.07 7.41
CA THR A 128 7.02 -8.39 6.25
C THR A 128 5.53 -8.31 6.57
N SER A 129 4.76 -7.82 5.61
CA SER A 129 3.30 -7.74 5.71
C SER A 129 2.62 -9.08 5.51
N TYR A 130 3.26 -9.97 4.74
CA TYR A 130 2.75 -11.29 4.45
C TYR A 130 3.67 -12.37 5.02
N PRO A 131 3.12 -13.51 5.46
CA PRO A 131 3.93 -14.67 5.75
C PRO A 131 4.61 -15.18 4.47
N ASN A 132 5.76 -15.83 4.61
CA ASN A 132 6.49 -16.44 3.50
C ASN A 132 6.86 -15.47 2.37
N THR A 133 7.17 -14.20 2.71
CA THR A 133 7.68 -13.23 1.73
C THR A 133 8.98 -13.75 1.09
N ILE A 134 9.01 -13.74 -0.23
CA ILE A 134 10.13 -14.23 -1.07
C ILE A 134 10.87 -13.10 -1.79
N ASN A 135 11.95 -13.44 -2.47
CA ASN A 135 12.82 -12.47 -3.19
C ASN A 135 13.48 -11.43 -2.27
N ILE A 136 13.70 -11.79 -1.00
CA ILE A 136 14.36 -10.98 0.02
C ILE A 136 15.29 -11.86 0.85
N ASN A 137 16.40 -11.31 1.38
CA ASN A 137 17.29 -12.07 2.26
C ASN A 137 16.56 -12.48 3.54
N GLN A 138 16.51 -13.77 3.82
CA GLN A 138 15.73 -14.35 4.92
C GLN A 138 16.38 -14.17 6.32
N LYS A 139 17.62 -13.72 6.40
CA LYS A 139 18.29 -13.49 7.69
C LYS A 139 17.63 -12.32 8.44
N ASN A 140 17.28 -12.49 9.71
CA ASN A 140 16.58 -11.50 10.54
C ASN A 140 15.29 -10.99 9.89
N LEU A 141 14.49 -11.90 9.35
CA LEU A 141 13.18 -11.60 8.79
C LEU A 141 12.09 -11.98 9.79
N ASP A 142 11.19 -11.04 10.06
CA ASP A 142 10.07 -11.22 10.99
C ASP A 142 8.75 -10.88 10.27
N ASN A 143 7.79 -11.79 10.34
CA ASN A 143 6.47 -11.52 9.82
C ASN A 143 5.64 -10.80 10.87
N THR A 144 5.67 -9.48 10.82
CA THR A 144 4.95 -8.60 11.76
C THR A 144 3.52 -8.27 11.32
N GLY A 145 3.24 -8.39 10.03
CA GLY A 145 2.03 -7.84 9.41
C GLY A 145 2.27 -6.44 8.82
N PRO A 146 1.24 -5.87 8.15
CA PRO A 146 1.32 -4.55 7.54
C PRO A 146 1.35 -3.42 8.58
N ILE A 147 1.93 -2.29 8.16
CA ILE A 147 1.78 -1.00 8.86
C ILE A 147 0.56 -0.30 8.25
N ILE A 148 -0.47 -0.09 9.04
CA ILE A 148 -1.75 0.50 8.61
C ILE A 148 -2.12 1.69 9.48
N ASP A 149 -3.12 2.47 9.06
CA ASP A 149 -3.75 3.46 9.92
C ASP A 149 -4.63 2.75 10.96
N LYS A 150 -4.29 2.88 12.23
CA LYS A 150 -5.04 2.26 13.34
C LYS A 150 -6.44 2.85 13.54
N LYS A 151 -6.75 3.99 12.91
CA LYS A 151 -8.08 4.59 12.93
C LYS A 151 -9.07 3.83 12.04
N ILE A 152 -8.56 3.04 11.10
CA ILE A 152 -9.39 2.24 10.20
C ILE A 152 -10.10 1.17 11.03
N GLN A 153 -11.41 1.31 11.15
CA GLN A 153 -12.29 0.38 11.84
C GLN A 153 -13.52 0.12 10.99
N ASN A 154 -13.99 -1.10 10.98
CA ASN A 154 -15.27 -1.42 10.39
C ASN A 154 -16.22 -1.92 11.49
N ASN A 155 -17.07 -1.01 11.97
CA ASN A 155 -18.13 -1.33 12.93
C ASN A 155 -19.49 -1.44 12.25
N LYS A 156 -19.53 -1.48 10.91
CA LYS A 156 -20.76 -1.50 10.14
C LYS A 156 -21.34 -2.91 10.10
N SER A 157 -22.59 -3.06 10.48
CA SER A 157 -23.36 -4.24 10.15
C SER A 157 -23.80 -4.18 8.68
N ILE A 158 -23.62 -5.26 7.95
CA ILE A 158 -24.03 -5.34 6.53
C ILE A 158 -25.54 -5.07 6.43
N ASN A 159 -25.89 -4.08 5.61
CA ASN A 159 -27.29 -3.76 5.37
C ASN A 159 -27.97 -4.92 4.63
N ASN A 160 -29.14 -5.33 5.13
CA ASN A 160 -29.88 -6.42 4.52
C ASN A 160 -30.63 -6.03 3.24
N LYS A 161 -30.75 -4.73 2.95
CA LYS A 161 -31.53 -4.23 1.82
C LYS A 161 -30.68 -3.66 0.69
N GLU A 162 -29.46 -3.26 0.98
CA GLU A 162 -28.58 -2.59 0.02
C GLU A 162 -27.12 -2.82 0.37
N ILE A 163 -26.28 -3.11 -0.63
CA ILE A 163 -24.85 -3.35 -0.49
C ILE A 163 -24.07 -2.19 -1.10
N THR A 164 -23.15 -1.59 -0.36
CA THR A 164 -22.30 -0.53 -0.86
C THR A 164 -20.94 -1.10 -1.30
N ILE A 165 -20.63 -0.99 -2.59
CA ILE A 165 -19.38 -1.43 -3.18
C ILE A 165 -18.42 -0.24 -3.27
N GLY A 166 -17.26 -0.35 -2.61
CA GLY A 166 -16.16 0.58 -2.78
C GLY A 166 -15.26 0.15 -3.93
N VAL A 167 -14.89 1.07 -4.80
CA VAL A 167 -13.99 0.78 -5.94
C VAL A 167 -12.77 1.67 -5.85
N GLN A 168 -11.55 1.07 -5.93
CA GLN A 168 -10.31 1.84 -5.99
C GLN A 168 -9.23 1.17 -6.83
N GLY A 169 -8.53 1.98 -7.64
CA GLY A 169 -7.40 1.54 -8.47
C GLY A 169 -6.01 1.75 -7.84
N GLY A 170 -5.96 2.14 -6.55
CA GLY A 170 -4.77 2.64 -5.87
C GLY A 170 -4.66 4.18 -5.96
N SER A 171 -3.58 4.77 -5.40
CA SER A 171 -3.42 6.23 -5.24
C SER A 171 -3.46 7.04 -6.54
N GLN A 172 -3.21 6.43 -7.70
CA GLN A 172 -3.23 7.08 -9.01
C GLN A 172 -4.49 6.72 -9.82
N GLY A 173 -5.35 5.88 -9.27
CA GLY A 173 -6.46 5.28 -10.00
C GLY A 173 -6.01 4.14 -10.92
N SER A 174 -6.94 3.59 -11.68
CA SER A 174 -6.71 2.53 -12.65
C SER A 174 -7.68 2.64 -13.83
N GLU A 175 -7.17 2.98 -15.00
CA GLU A 175 -7.98 3.05 -16.23
C GLU A 175 -8.73 1.74 -16.52
N GLU A 176 -8.06 0.58 -16.28
CA GLU A 176 -8.70 -0.73 -16.48
C GLU A 176 -9.89 -0.93 -15.54
N ILE A 177 -9.74 -0.64 -14.24
CA ILE A 177 -10.84 -0.76 -13.28
C ILE A 177 -11.94 0.25 -13.61
N ASN A 178 -11.56 1.52 -13.86
CA ASN A 178 -12.52 2.56 -14.22
C ASN A 178 -13.35 2.16 -15.45
N SER A 179 -12.69 1.63 -16.49
CA SER A 179 -13.35 1.17 -17.71
C SER A 179 -14.31 0.00 -17.48
N LEU A 180 -13.92 -0.97 -16.64
CA LEU A 180 -14.77 -2.12 -16.29
C LEU A 180 -16.04 -1.65 -15.55
N ILE A 181 -15.89 -0.74 -14.60
CA ILE A 181 -17.03 -0.18 -13.84
C ILE A 181 -17.93 0.63 -14.75
N TYR A 182 -17.38 1.51 -15.58
CA TYR A 182 -18.19 2.30 -16.52
C TYR A 182 -18.91 1.43 -17.55
N LYS A 183 -18.28 0.35 -18.04
CA LYS A 183 -18.93 -0.62 -18.91
C LYS A 183 -20.11 -1.29 -18.21
N TYR A 184 -19.94 -1.67 -16.92
CA TYR A 184 -21.02 -2.27 -16.14
C TYR A 184 -22.20 -1.29 -15.98
N LEU A 185 -21.92 -0.05 -15.57
CA LEU A 185 -22.92 0.99 -15.36
C LEU A 185 -23.66 1.40 -16.66
N GLY A 186 -22.98 1.34 -17.81
CA GLY A 186 -23.59 1.62 -19.10
C GLY A 186 -24.55 0.53 -19.59
N ASN A 187 -24.36 -0.71 -19.14
CA ASN A 187 -25.15 -1.86 -19.55
C ASN A 187 -26.20 -2.29 -18.54
N ASN A 188 -26.13 -1.82 -17.29
CA ASN A 188 -26.97 -2.30 -16.20
C ASN A 188 -27.47 -1.13 -15.35
N THR A 189 -28.67 -1.28 -14.79
CA THR A 189 -29.19 -0.41 -13.73
C THR A 189 -28.88 -1.03 -12.39
N LEU A 190 -28.28 -0.27 -11.46
CA LEU A 190 -27.93 -0.77 -10.13
C LEU A 190 -29.21 -1.04 -9.31
N LYS A 191 -29.38 -2.29 -8.91
CA LYS A 191 -30.48 -2.72 -8.03
C LYS A 191 -29.89 -3.26 -6.72
N ASN A 192 -30.37 -2.74 -5.58
CA ASN A 192 -29.91 -3.16 -4.25
C ASN A 192 -28.39 -2.99 -4.00
N ILE A 193 -27.65 -2.31 -4.90
CA ILE A 193 -26.26 -1.98 -4.73
C ILE A 193 -26.01 -0.49 -4.97
N LYS A 194 -25.07 0.07 -4.22
CA LYS A 194 -24.46 1.40 -4.44
C LYS A 194 -22.97 1.25 -4.74
N ILE A 195 -22.44 2.17 -5.53
CA ILE A 195 -21.01 2.17 -5.84
C ILE A 195 -20.40 3.53 -5.44
N ILE A 196 -19.33 3.48 -4.61
CA ILE A 196 -18.45 4.62 -4.33
C ILE A 196 -17.13 4.34 -5.02
N HIS A 197 -16.80 5.14 -6.04
CA HIS A 197 -15.65 4.89 -6.92
C HIS A 197 -14.59 5.98 -6.80
N ILE A 198 -13.41 5.61 -6.26
CA ILE A 198 -12.21 6.45 -6.26
C ILE A 198 -11.51 6.25 -7.59
N VAL A 199 -11.75 7.16 -8.54
CA VAL A 199 -11.26 7.04 -9.92
C VAL A 199 -9.78 7.40 -10.06
N GLY A 200 -9.21 8.13 -9.12
CA GLY A 200 -7.85 8.64 -9.15
C GLY A 200 -7.74 10.06 -9.71
N PRO A 201 -6.64 10.77 -9.40
CA PRO A 201 -6.39 12.13 -9.87
C PRO A 201 -6.47 12.19 -11.41
N ASN A 202 -7.11 13.24 -11.92
CA ASN A 202 -7.31 13.49 -13.35
C ASN A 202 -8.20 12.46 -14.12
N ASN A 203 -8.86 11.56 -13.42
CA ASN A 203 -9.78 10.58 -14.04
C ASN A 203 -11.26 10.87 -13.74
N PHE A 204 -11.56 11.98 -13.09
CA PHE A 204 -12.92 12.37 -12.80
C PHE A 204 -13.63 12.81 -14.09
N ASP A 205 -14.79 12.22 -14.39
CA ASP A 205 -15.56 12.50 -15.60
C ASP A 205 -17.00 12.89 -15.25
N ASN A 206 -17.29 14.18 -15.37
CA ASN A 206 -18.62 14.74 -15.09
C ASN A 206 -19.77 14.15 -15.95
N SER A 207 -19.46 13.51 -17.07
CA SER A 207 -20.45 12.84 -17.93
C SER A 207 -20.93 11.50 -17.36
N LYS A 208 -20.17 10.90 -16.44
CA LYS A 208 -20.47 9.59 -15.82
C LYS A 208 -21.45 9.76 -14.64
N LYS A 209 -22.69 10.08 -14.95
CA LYS A 209 -23.77 10.21 -13.96
C LYS A 209 -24.71 9.01 -14.08
N PHE A 210 -24.73 8.18 -13.05
CA PHE A 210 -25.61 7.02 -12.95
C PHE A 210 -26.32 7.05 -11.61
N GLU A 211 -27.52 6.47 -11.53
CA GLU A 211 -28.23 6.29 -10.28
C GLU A 211 -27.44 5.33 -9.36
N ASN A 212 -27.45 5.57 -8.05
CA ASN A 212 -26.71 4.79 -7.06
C ASN A 212 -25.18 4.70 -7.29
N TYR A 213 -24.59 5.65 -8.05
CA TYR A 213 -23.19 5.73 -8.31
C TYR A 213 -22.60 7.08 -7.88
N LYS A 214 -21.56 7.05 -7.07
CA LYS A 214 -20.80 8.22 -6.65
C LYS A 214 -19.34 8.07 -7.05
N GLN A 215 -18.82 9.00 -7.85
CA GLN A 215 -17.40 9.03 -8.16
C GLN A 215 -16.71 10.15 -7.37
N VAL A 216 -15.44 9.90 -6.96
CA VAL A 216 -14.56 10.84 -6.29
C VAL A 216 -13.15 10.71 -6.85
N GLU A 217 -12.41 11.80 -6.96
CA GLU A 217 -11.02 11.74 -7.46
C GLU A 217 -10.08 11.07 -6.45
N PHE A 218 -10.19 11.49 -5.20
CA PHE A 218 -9.29 11.07 -4.13
C PHE A 218 -9.98 11.22 -2.77
N ILE A 219 -9.67 10.32 -1.85
CA ILE A 219 -10.10 10.39 -0.46
C ILE A 219 -8.84 10.47 0.41
N LYS A 220 -8.71 11.54 1.19
CA LYS A 220 -7.55 11.79 2.07
C LYS A 220 -7.59 10.88 3.30
N ASP A 221 -8.76 10.75 3.92
CA ASP A 221 -9.00 9.86 5.05
C ASP A 221 -9.79 8.64 4.59
N MET A 222 -9.13 7.48 4.57
CA MET A 222 -9.74 6.23 4.14
C MET A 222 -10.71 5.64 5.18
N THR A 223 -10.73 6.18 6.40
CA THR A 223 -11.64 5.73 7.48
C THR A 223 -13.09 5.86 7.06
N ASP A 224 -13.46 7.02 6.49
CA ASP A 224 -14.82 7.28 6.00
C ASP A 224 -15.18 6.36 4.83
N PHE A 225 -14.23 6.10 3.95
CA PHE A 225 -14.44 5.18 2.82
C PHE A 225 -14.71 3.76 3.32
N TYR A 226 -13.84 3.23 4.18
CA TYR A 226 -13.99 1.87 4.69
C TYR A 226 -15.24 1.69 5.56
N SER A 227 -15.63 2.71 6.34
CA SER A 227 -16.87 2.66 7.12
C SER A 227 -18.14 2.72 6.25
N SER A 228 -18.03 3.21 5.02
CA SER A 228 -19.15 3.38 4.10
C SER A 228 -19.41 2.17 3.22
N ILE A 229 -18.46 1.26 3.06
CA ILE A 229 -18.54 0.17 2.10
C ILE A 229 -18.72 -1.18 2.77
N ASP A 230 -19.34 -2.12 2.08
CA ASP A 230 -19.53 -3.51 2.51
C ASP A 230 -18.60 -4.47 1.78
N LEU A 231 -18.12 -4.08 0.59
CA LEU A 231 -17.24 -4.86 -0.27
C LEU A 231 -16.32 -3.91 -1.03
N GLN A 232 -15.09 -4.35 -1.32
CA GLN A 232 -14.15 -3.56 -2.10
C GLN A 232 -13.74 -4.24 -3.40
N VAL A 233 -13.82 -3.49 -4.51
CA VAL A 233 -13.18 -3.84 -5.80
C VAL A 233 -11.88 -3.07 -5.92
N SER A 234 -10.74 -3.76 -6.10
CA SER A 234 -9.45 -3.06 -6.18
C SER A 234 -8.33 -3.85 -6.85
N ARG A 235 -7.19 -3.17 -7.07
CA ARG A 235 -5.90 -3.81 -7.32
C ARG A 235 -5.42 -4.55 -6.06
N ALA A 236 -4.60 -5.59 -6.25
CA ALA A 236 -3.97 -6.32 -5.14
C ALA A 236 -2.68 -5.63 -4.64
N GLY A 237 -2.76 -4.33 -4.36
CA GLY A 237 -1.68 -3.53 -3.79
C GLY A 237 -1.70 -3.47 -2.27
N GLY A 238 -0.96 -2.51 -1.67
CA GLY A 238 -0.85 -2.40 -0.21
C GLY A 238 -2.19 -2.14 0.53
N GLY A 239 -3.11 -1.37 -0.06
CA GLY A 239 -4.40 -1.04 0.58
C GLY A 239 -5.37 -2.20 0.74
N VAL A 240 -5.14 -3.35 0.07
CA VAL A 240 -6.01 -4.52 0.26
C VAL A 240 -5.88 -5.15 1.64
N LEU A 241 -4.70 -4.99 2.28
CA LEU A 241 -4.50 -5.51 3.63
C LEU A 241 -5.29 -4.72 4.68
N GLU A 242 -5.49 -3.43 4.46
CA GLU A 242 -6.35 -2.60 5.31
C GLU A 242 -7.80 -3.09 5.28
N ALA A 243 -8.36 -3.28 4.08
CA ALA A 243 -9.71 -3.81 3.91
C ALA A 243 -9.86 -5.23 4.46
N ALA A 244 -8.91 -6.13 4.16
CA ALA A 244 -8.94 -7.51 4.66
C ALA A 244 -8.86 -7.57 6.20
N LEU A 245 -8.09 -6.68 6.81
CA LEU A 245 -7.89 -6.62 8.26
C LEU A 245 -9.18 -6.25 9.01
N ILE A 246 -10.03 -5.43 8.40
CA ILE A 246 -11.33 -5.05 8.94
C ILE A 246 -12.49 -5.88 8.38
N ASN A 247 -12.18 -7.04 7.80
CA ASN A 247 -13.15 -8.00 7.26
C ASN A 247 -14.05 -7.46 6.13
N ILE A 248 -13.56 -6.53 5.32
CA ILE A 248 -14.23 -6.15 4.08
C ILE A 248 -13.82 -7.13 2.97
N PRO A 249 -14.77 -7.90 2.39
CA PRO A 249 -14.51 -8.80 1.27
C PRO A 249 -13.94 -8.06 0.06
N LEU A 250 -13.08 -8.74 -0.70
CA LEU A 250 -12.36 -8.16 -1.81
C LEU A 250 -12.70 -8.86 -3.13
N LEU A 251 -13.03 -8.08 -4.15
CA LEU A 251 -12.99 -8.50 -5.55
C LEU A 251 -11.72 -7.91 -6.18
N LEU A 252 -10.75 -8.75 -6.46
CA LEU A 252 -9.43 -8.31 -6.89
C LEU A 252 -9.26 -8.38 -8.41
N ILE A 253 -8.77 -7.27 -8.97
CA ILE A 253 -8.37 -7.14 -10.37
C ILE A 253 -6.88 -6.80 -10.40
N PRO A 254 -5.97 -7.82 -10.32
CA PRO A 254 -4.53 -7.57 -10.27
C PRO A 254 -4.03 -6.93 -11.55
N TYR A 255 -3.01 -6.08 -11.42
CA TYR A 255 -2.37 -5.48 -12.58
C TYR A 255 -1.61 -6.53 -13.40
N LYS A 256 -1.81 -6.55 -14.74
CA LYS A 256 -1.32 -7.62 -15.61
C LYS A 256 -0.01 -7.29 -16.35
N HIS A 257 0.50 -6.05 -16.21
CA HIS A 257 1.63 -5.58 -17.02
C HIS A 257 2.85 -5.21 -16.20
N GLY A 258 4.05 -5.42 -16.76
CA GLY A 258 5.32 -5.02 -16.17
C GLY A 258 5.69 -5.77 -14.88
N THR A 259 6.72 -5.29 -14.19
CA THR A 259 7.28 -5.93 -12.98
C THR A 259 6.30 -5.92 -11.78
N THR A 260 5.37 -4.97 -11.75
CA THR A 260 4.35 -4.86 -10.69
C THR A 260 3.29 -5.97 -10.79
N SER A 261 3.14 -6.60 -11.95
CA SER A 261 2.17 -7.68 -12.15
C SER A 261 2.46 -8.88 -11.25
N THR A 262 3.72 -9.30 -11.14
CA THR A 262 4.13 -10.43 -10.29
C THR A 262 3.77 -10.17 -8.82
N HIS A 263 4.06 -8.97 -8.30
CA HIS A 263 3.73 -8.61 -6.92
C HIS A 263 2.23 -8.69 -6.66
N GLN A 264 1.43 -8.08 -7.53
CA GLN A 264 -0.03 -8.05 -7.36
C GLN A 264 -0.68 -9.41 -7.56
N SER A 265 -0.20 -10.22 -8.51
CA SER A 265 -0.72 -11.58 -8.73
C SER A 265 -0.48 -12.46 -7.50
N MET A 266 0.71 -12.42 -6.92
CA MET A 266 1.03 -13.22 -5.73
C MET A 266 0.27 -12.73 -4.49
N ASN A 267 0.11 -11.41 -4.29
CA ASN A 267 -0.72 -10.86 -3.22
C ASN A 267 -2.18 -11.32 -3.39
N ALA A 268 -2.73 -11.25 -4.61
CA ALA A 268 -4.09 -11.69 -4.89
C ALA A 268 -4.27 -13.19 -4.63
N GLU A 269 -3.33 -14.02 -5.10
CA GLU A 269 -3.35 -15.45 -4.89
C GLU A 269 -3.36 -15.83 -3.40
N TYR A 270 -2.54 -15.16 -2.59
CA TYR A 270 -2.53 -15.36 -1.14
C TYR A 270 -3.89 -15.00 -0.52
N LEU A 271 -4.46 -13.84 -0.87
CA LEU A 271 -5.72 -13.39 -0.31
C LEU A 271 -6.90 -14.29 -0.73
N VAL A 272 -6.88 -14.81 -1.95
CA VAL A 272 -7.86 -15.79 -2.43
C VAL A 272 -7.73 -17.12 -1.67
N LYS A 273 -6.52 -17.66 -1.53
CA LYS A 273 -6.26 -18.88 -0.76
C LYS A 273 -6.64 -18.74 0.72
N SER A 274 -6.44 -17.55 1.27
CA SER A 274 -6.81 -17.22 2.65
C SER A 274 -8.28 -16.84 2.82
N LYS A 275 -9.08 -16.94 1.74
CA LYS A 275 -10.52 -16.61 1.72
C LYS A 275 -10.85 -15.17 2.12
N PHE A 276 -10.00 -14.20 1.80
CA PHE A 276 -10.26 -12.77 1.93
C PHE A 276 -10.70 -12.12 0.62
N ALA A 277 -10.56 -12.83 -0.50
CA ALA A 277 -10.79 -12.26 -1.81
C ALA A 277 -11.30 -13.28 -2.83
N LYS A 278 -12.00 -12.76 -3.85
CA LYS A 278 -12.19 -13.43 -5.14
C LYS A 278 -11.44 -12.69 -6.23
N LEU A 279 -10.98 -13.44 -7.23
CA LEU A 279 -10.30 -12.89 -8.39
C LEU A 279 -11.33 -12.55 -9.48
N CYS A 280 -11.33 -11.29 -9.94
CA CYS A 280 -12.09 -10.84 -11.10
C CYS A 280 -11.11 -10.52 -12.23
N SER A 281 -10.88 -11.47 -13.13
CA SER A 281 -9.87 -11.31 -14.18
C SER A 281 -10.34 -10.54 -15.42
N ASN A 282 -11.65 -10.39 -15.59
CA ASN A 282 -12.28 -9.75 -16.74
C ASN A 282 -13.66 -9.18 -16.39
N TYR A 283 -14.31 -8.57 -17.41
CA TYR A 283 -15.64 -7.98 -17.26
C TYR A 283 -16.69 -9.02 -16.85
N GLU A 284 -16.69 -10.19 -17.47
CA GLU A 284 -17.68 -11.25 -17.27
C GLU A 284 -17.68 -11.76 -15.81
N THR A 285 -16.49 -11.93 -15.21
CA THR A 285 -16.36 -12.34 -13.81
C THR A 285 -16.81 -11.23 -12.85
N LEU A 286 -16.51 -9.96 -13.16
CA LEU A 286 -16.97 -8.83 -12.37
C LEU A 286 -18.49 -8.70 -12.44
N GLU A 287 -19.07 -8.77 -13.64
CA GLU A 287 -20.51 -8.70 -13.88
C GLU A 287 -21.25 -9.82 -13.15
N TYR A 288 -20.72 -11.03 -13.18
CA TYR A 288 -21.29 -12.18 -12.48
C TYR A 288 -21.39 -11.93 -10.96
N GLU A 289 -20.30 -11.47 -10.34
CA GLU A 289 -20.32 -11.17 -8.89
C GLU A 289 -21.25 -9.99 -8.57
N PHE A 290 -21.29 -8.94 -9.39
CA PHE A 290 -22.19 -7.81 -9.17
C PHE A 290 -23.65 -8.22 -9.29
N LYS A 291 -24.03 -9.06 -10.26
CA LYS A 291 -25.40 -9.59 -10.39
C LYS A 291 -25.84 -10.44 -9.19
N LYS A 292 -24.91 -11.20 -8.59
CA LYS A 292 -25.19 -11.91 -7.34
C LYS A 292 -25.47 -10.94 -6.19
N LEU A 293 -24.67 -9.88 -6.07
CA LEU A 293 -24.87 -8.85 -5.05
C LEU A 293 -26.18 -8.09 -5.24
N GLU A 294 -26.60 -7.82 -6.48
CA GLU A 294 -27.91 -7.23 -6.80
C GLU A 294 -29.09 -8.12 -6.36
N GLN A 295 -28.88 -9.42 -6.33
CA GLN A 295 -29.84 -10.39 -5.79
C GLN A 295 -29.75 -10.55 -4.26
N LEU A 296 -28.91 -9.75 -3.59
CA LEU A 296 -28.60 -9.83 -2.17
C LEU A 296 -28.04 -11.19 -1.75
N ASP A 297 -27.35 -11.87 -2.65
CA ASP A 297 -26.60 -13.08 -2.31
C ASP A 297 -25.41 -12.71 -1.41
N LYS A 298 -25.47 -13.13 -0.16
CA LYS A 298 -24.49 -12.82 0.88
C LYS A 298 -23.44 -13.91 1.07
N SER A 299 -23.45 -14.95 0.26
CA SER A 299 -22.50 -16.06 0.36
C SER A 299 -21.02 -15.58 0.41
N LEU A 300 -20.73 -14.50 -0.32
CA LEU A 300 -19.41 -13.85 -0.32
C LEU A 300 -19.02 -13.36 1.07
N PHE A 301 -19.94 -12.74 1.81
CA PHE A 301 -19.67 -12.18 3.14
C PHE A 301 -19.52 -13.28 4.19
N GLU A 302 -20.30 -14.34 4.09
CA GLU A 302 -20.25 -15.48 5.02
C GLU A 302 -18.95 -16.27 4.88
N GLU A 303 -18.44 -16.38 3.66
CA GLU A 303 -17.17 -17.05 3.37
C GLU A 303 -15.99 -16.30 4.00
N PHE A 304 -16.01 -14.96 4.01
CA PHE A 304 -14.89 -14.11 4.45
C PHE A 304 -14.89 -13.79 5.94
N SER A 305 -16.04 -13.77 6.60
CA SER A 305 -16.18 -13.33 8.01
C SER A 305 -15.46 -14.24 9.03
N LYS A 306 -15.03 -15.44 8.65
CA LYS A 306 -14.55 -16.48 9.57
C LYS A 306 -13.02 -16.59 9.69
N ASN A 307 -12.22 -15.84 8.93
CA ASN A 307 -10.80 -16.15 8.72
C ASN A 307 -9.81 -15.02 9.02
N ASN A 308 -10.09 -14.12 9.98
CA ASN A 308 -9.17 -13.01 10.26
C ASN A 308 -7.85 -13.48 10.89
N VAL A 309 -6.80 -13.61 10.08
CA VAL A 309 -5.45 -14.03 10.49
C VAL A 309 -4.41 -12.93 10.21
N ILE A 310 -4.82 -11.77 9.70
CA ILE A 310 -3.90 -10.67 9.39
C ILE A 310 -3.57 -9.93 10.69
N LYS A 311 -2.30 -9.98 11.10
CA LYS A 311 -1.80 -9.22 12.26
C LYS A 311 -1.42 -7.81 11.84
N ILE A 312 -1.63 -6.83 12.71
CA ILE A 312 -1.14 -5.45 12.53
C ILE A 312 0.31 -5.38 12.98
N GLY A 313 1.19 -4.88 12.10
CA GLY A 313 2.63 -4.82 12.37
C GLY A 313 3.08 -3.59 13.16
N ASN A 314 2.24 -2.58 13.29
CA ASN A 314 2.59 -1.28 13.83
C ASN A 314 3.30 -1.36 15.20
N ASP A 315 2.65 -1.97 16.19
CA ASP A 315 3.22 -2.01 17.56
C ASP A 315 4.51 -2.82 17.65
N SER A 316 4.59 -3.93 16.93
CA SER A 316 5.81 -4.76 16.90
C SER A 316 6.99 -3.99 16.32
N ILE A 317 6.77 -3.24 15.23
CA ILE A 317 7.81 -2.46 14.56
C ILE A 317 8.20 -1.23 15.40
N VAL A 318 7.21 -0.51 15.94
CA VAL A 318 7.44 0.66 16.81
C VAL A 318 8.24 0.25 18.05
N ASN A 319 7.88 -0.84 18.73
CA ASN A 319 8.61 -1.33 19.90
C ASN A 319 10.07 -1.64 19.55
N LYS A 320 10.34 -2.31 18.42
CA LYS A 320 11.72 -2.58 17.99
C LYS A 320 12.52 -1.31 17.67
N ILE A 321 11.87 -0.27 17.14
CA ILE A 321 12.50 1.04 16.91
C ILE A 321 12.84 1.69 18.26
N ILE A 322 11.90 1.72 19.20
CA ILE A 322 12.10 2.32 20.53
C ILE A 322 13.18 1.58 21.33
N ASP A 323 13.16 0.25 21.30
CA ASP A 323 14.19 -0.58 21.95
C ASP A 323 15.60 -0.28 21.40
N GLU A 324 15.72 0.02 20.12
CA GLU A 324 17.01 0.38 19.52
C GLU A 324 17.44 1.83 19.87
N ILE A 325 16.49 2.76 19.98
CA ILE A 325 16.78 4.15 20.39
C ILE A 325 17.27 4.21 21.85
N ASN A 326 16.78 3.32 22.69
CA ASN A 326 17.09 3.30 24.14
C ASN A 326 18.41 2.54 24.49
N LYS A 327 19.11 1.98 23.50
CA LYS A 327 20.43 1.35 23.65
C LYS A 327 21.56 2.38 23.60
#